data_6dfc1caa2974f05aaa5814d65a4ec84c
#
_entry.id   6dfc1caa2974f05aaa5814d65a4ec84c
#
_cell.length_a   1.000
_cell.length_b   1.000
_cell.length_c   1.000
_cell.angle_alpha   90.00
_cell.angle_beta   90.00
_cell.angle_gamma   90.00
#
_symmetry.space_group_name_H-M   'P 1'
#
loop_
_entity.id
_entity.type
_entity.pdbx_description
1 polymer ?
#
loop_
_entity_poly.entity_id
_entity_poly.type
_entity_poly.pdbx_seq_one_letter_code
_entity_poly.pdbx_strand_id
1 'polypeptide(L)'
;NTPYTKSAAVTQLQMQLHALAGADGLTLNLHDYLATPLPLQREYAEMVCKAAPAVEAVQQLRRGKTMRGVGLPWRGDAALHRQNRAHTPDGMLPARPLDAVLPLLGVPVQFTPAATNVLLGDDVLCYKKAELEAFLRGGLMVDNIAAEHLWAMGFAPLLGCAPDGRIEGPCVEQISSAEYARQWAGTLLCTDWEAVRREGAWITRFAAAAGAQEICRLLDEEKQYLAPALIRFENALGGIVCVLAAPVRTLGWLCRGRAALLRGLLRGMPGCAELPFVEGDANLAPFYYEDAQGGGLLGLVNCGLDDARAVLPDGLRLENALDGTDAEPLRLSPVSVKFYRTCPQQRRNKEDMP
;
A
#
# COMPACT_ATOMS: atom_id res chain seq x y z
N ASN A 1 -12.42 23.70 -7.64
CA ASN A 1 -12.10 24.25 -6.32
C ASN A 1 -13.14 25.27 -5.94
N THR A 2 -14.07 24.90 -5.09
CA THR A 2 -15.02 25.81 -4.47
C THR A 2 -14.46 26.26 -3.12
N PRO A 3 -14.76 27.48 -2.65
CA PRO A 3 -14.44 27.91 -1.30
C PRO A 3 -14.93 26.84 -0.31
N TYR A 4 -14.15 26.57 0.73
CA TYR A 4 -14.48 25.61 1.80
C TYR A 4 -14.43 24.12 1.45
N THR A 5 -14.04 23.70 0.24
CA THR A 5 -13.90 22.28 -0.09
C THR A 5 -12.66 21.63 0.52
N LYS A 6 -11.66 22.42 0.87
CA LYS A 6 -10.41 21.94 1.44
C LYS A 6 -9.75 23.00 2.32
N SER A 7 -9.38 22.61 3.54
CA SER A 7 -8.68 23.52 4.47
C SER A 7 -7.23 23.78 4.04
N ALA A 8 -6.63 24.87 4.51
CA ALA A 8 -5.22 25.17 4.33
C ALA A 8 -4.32 24.02 4.84
N ALA A 9 -4.64 23.42 6.00
CA ALA A 9 -3.88 22.30 6.56
C ALA A 9 -3.89 21.07 5.65
N VAL A 10 -5.04 20.69 5.09
CA VAL A 10 -5.14 19.58 4.13
C VAL A 10 -4.40 19.90 2.84
N THR A 11 -4.41 21.13 2.38
CA THR A 11 -3.67 21.57 1.18
C THR A 11 -2.15 21.49 1.43
N GLN A 12 -1.69 21.93 2.60
CA GLN A 12 -0.29 21.79 3.03
C GLN A 12 0.13 20.32 3.04
N LEU A 13 -0.69 19.44 3.66
CA LEU A 13 -0.43 18.00 3.67
C LEU A 13 -0.29 17.44 2.25
N GLN A 14 -1.19 17.82 1.34
CA GLN A 14 -1.12 17.38 -0.06
C GLN A 14 0.15 17.86 -0.77
N MET A 15 0.60 19.08 -0.55
CA MET A 15 1.86 19.58 -1.12
C MET A 15 3.04 18.71 -0.67
N GLN A 16 3.14 18.45 0.62
CA GLN A 16 4.20 17.63 1.20
C GLN A 16 4.10 16.17 0.75
N LEU A 17 2.90 15.62 0.67
CA LEU A 17 2.64 14.26 0.20
C LEU A 17 3.05 14.09 -1.27
N HIS A 18 2.71 15.04 -2.15
CA HIS A 18 3.13 14.98 -3.55
C HIS A 18 4.65 15.07 -3.69
N ALA A 19 5.31 15.93 -2.92
CA ALA A 19 6.78 15.98 -2.89
C ALA A 19 7.39 14.66 -2.42
N LEU A 20 6.81 14.01 -1.39
CA LEU A 20 7.20 12.66 -0.95
C LEU A 20 6.91 11.59 -1.99
N ALA A 21 5.79 11.67 -2.69
CA ALA A 21 5.44 10.70 -3.74
C ALA A 21 6.25 10.83 -5.03
N GLY A 22 7.14 11.82 -5.12
CA GLY A 22 8.06 11.93 -6.24
C GLY A 22 7.85 13.15 -7.14
N ALA A 23 6.90 14.04 -6.85
CA ALA A 23 6.68 15.24 -7.66
C ALA A 23 7.85 16.24 -7.53
N ASP A 24 8.36 16.69 -8.67
CA ASP A 24 9.43 17.71 -8.75
C ASP A 24 8.87 19.12 -8.84
N GLY A 25 7.58 19.28 -9.13
CA GLY A 25 6.88 20.56 -9.17
C GLY A 25 5.42 20.40 -8.79
N LEU A 26 4.83 21.47 -8.27
CA LEU A 26 3.43 21.53 -7.89
C LEU A 26 2.76 22.72 -8.54
N THR A 27 1.61 22.49 -9.16
CA THR A 27 0.71 23.55 -9.61
C THR A 27 -0.45 23.66 -8.64
N LEU A 28 -0.62 24.82 -8.04
CA LEU A 28 -1.67 25.09 -7.06
C LEU A 28 -2.72 26.01 -7.67
N ASN A 29 -3.99 25.59 -7.59
CA ASN A 29 -5.10 26.48 -7.86
C ASN A 29 -5.53 27.12 -6.54
N LEU A 30 -5.07 28.34 -6.28
CA LEU A 30 -5.37 29.12 -5.09
C LEU A 30 -6.60 29.99 -5.23
N HIS A 31 -7.06 30.22 -6.47
CA HIS A 31 -8.29 30.95 -6.74
C HIS A 31 -9.48 30.00 -6.82
N ASP A 32 -10.58 30.41 -6.28
CA ASP A 32 -11.86 29.76 -6.55
C ASP A 32 -12.43 30.19 -7.91
N TYR A 33 -13.45 29.48 -8.39
CA TYR A 33 -14.15 29.83 -9.63
C TYR A 33 -15.09 31.03 -9.48
N LEU A 34 -15.23 31.57 -8.27
CA LEU A 34 -16.06 32.73 -7.96
C LEU A 34 -15.28 34.03 -8.00
N ALA A 35 -14.00 33.98 -8.39
CA ALA A 35 -13.09 35.11 -8.45
C ALA A 35 -12.95 35.88 -7.12
N THR A 36 -13.00 35.17 -5.99
CA THR A 36 -12.78 35.74 -4.66
C THR A 36 -11.41 36.41 -4.60
N PRO A 37 -11.32 37.68 -4.20
CA PRO A 37 -10.05 38.38 -4.12
C PRO A 37 -9.06 37.70 -3.18
N LEU A 38 -7.78 37.56 -3.58
CA LEU A 38 -6.71 36.96 -2.77
C LEU A 38 -6.63 37.48 -1.33
N PRO A 39 -6.80 38.80 -1.04
CA PRO A 39 -6.80 39.27 0.33
C PRO A 39 -7.84 38.64 1.24
N LEU A 40 -8.93 38.07 0.69
CA LEU A 40 -9.95 37.33 1.43
C LEU A 40 -9.60 35.84 1.61
N GLN A 41 -8.50 35.39 1.03
CA GLN A 41 -8.02 33.99 1.12
C GLN A 41 -6.59 33.95 1.69
N ARG A 42 -6.28 34.79 2.65
CA ARG A 42 -4.93 34.95 3.24
C ARG A 42 -4.36 33.65 3.77
N GLU A 43 -5.21 32.82 4.37
CA GLU A 43 -4.80 31.55 4.96
C GLU A 43 -4.13 30.60 3.94
N TYR A 44 -4.53 30.65 2.67
CA TYR A 44 -3.88 29.84 1.63
C TYR A 44 -2.54 30.41 1.21
N ALA A 45 -2.42 31.72 1.07
CA ALA A 45 -1.15 32.39 0.75
C ALA A 45 -0.12 32.16 1.87
N GLU A 46 -0.53 32.34 3.12
CA GLU A 46 0.29 32.11 4.31
C GLU A 46 0.70 30.63 4.41
N MET A 47 -0.23 29.70 4.12
CA MET A 47 0.04 28.29 4.11
C MET A 47 1.10 27.92 3.06
N VAL A 48 0.99 28.44 1.82
CA VAL A 48 2.00 28.16 0.77
C VAL A 48 3.37 28.68 1.19
N CYS A 49 3.47 29.90 1.69
CA CYS A 49 4.73 30.46 2.18
C CYS A 49 5.34 29.60 3.32
N LYS A 50 4.50 29.10 4.21
CA LYS A 50 4.92 28.25 5.33
C LYS A 50 5.31 26.84 4.89
N ALA A 51 4.62 26.26 3.89
CA ALA A 51 4.87 24.91 3.42
C ALA A 51 6.05 24.80 2.44
N ALA A 52 6.32 25.83 1.66
CA ALA A 52 7.33 25.80 0.60
C ALA A 52 8.72 25.35 1.07
N PRO A 53 9.29 25.86 2.19
CA PRO A 53 10.60 25.41 2.65
C PRO A 53 10.67 23.92 2.95
N ALA A 54 9.61 23.34 3.53
CA ALA A 54 9.57 21.90 3.82
C ALA A 54 9.46 21.08 2.53
N VAL A 55 8.68 21.52 1.55
CA VAL A 55 8.55 20.89 0.23
C VAL A 55 9.90 20.91 -0.50
N GLU A 56 10.59 22.05 -0.53
CA GLU A 56 11.91 22.18 -1.14
C GLU A 56 12.95 21.30 -0.45
N ALA A 57 12.96 21.26 0.90
CA ALA A 57 13.85 20.42 1.67
C ALA A 57 13.66 18.94 1.33
N VAL A 58 12.40 18.45 1.23
CA VAL A 58 12.10 17.09 0.84
C VAL A 58 12.58 16.76 -0.56
N GLN A 59 12.35 17.65 -1.51
CA GLN A 59 12.84 17.49 -2.88
C GLN A 59 14.37 17.40 -2.93
N GLN A 60 15.08 18.19 -2.13
CA GLN A 60 16.54 18.13 -2.02
C GLN A 60 17.02 16.83 -1.35
N LEU A 61 16.41 16.44 -0.22
CA LEU A 61 16.76 15.22 0.51
C LEU A 61 16.53 13.95 -0.31
N ARG A 62 15.57 13.99 -1.24
CA ARG A 62 15.24 12.89 -2.14
C ARG A 62 16.19 12.76 -3.33
N ARG A 63 16.94 13.81 -3.66
CA ARG A 63 17.87 13.80 -4.82
C ARG A 63 18.88 12.66 -4.70
N GLY A 64 19.07 11.92 -5.79
CA GLY A 64 19.96 10.76 -5.84
C GLY A 64 19.50 9.53 -5.09
N LYS A 65 18.27 9.55 -4.55
CA LYS A 65 17.66 8.40 -3.87
C LYS A 65 16.53 7.82 -4.70
N THR A 66 16.33 6.52 -4.58
CA THR A 66 15.26 5.76 -5.23
C THR A 66 14.19 5.41 -4.21
N MET A 67 12.92 5.58 -4.56
CA MET A 67 11.79 5.12 -3.75
C MET A 67 11.86 3.59 -3.60
N ARG A 68 11.70 3.10 -2.39
CA ARG A 68 11.77 1.68 -2.04
C ARG A 68 10.52 1.26 -1.29
N GLY A 69 9.98 0.12 -1.67
CA GLY A 69 8.76 -0.40 -1.08
C GLY A 69 8.23 -1.61 -1.82
N VAL A 70 7.04 -2.03 -1.44
CA VAL A 70 6.26 -2.98 -2.20
C VAL A 70 5.86 -2.33 -3.53
N GLY A 71 6.09 -3.02 -4.64
CA GLY A 71 5.81 -2.51 -5.97
C GLY A 71 4.31 -2.42 -6.24
N LEU A 72 3.85 -1.23 -6.59
CA LEU A 72 2.54 -0.96 -7.19
C LEU A 72 2.80 -0.46 -8.61
N PRO A 73 3.34 -1.31 -9.52
CA PRO A 73 3.84 -0.83 -10.79
C PRO A 73 2.72 -0.21 -11.60
N TRP A 74 2.98 1.00 -12.09
CA TRP A 74 2.03 1.77 -12.87
C TRP A 74 2.52 1.90 -14.32
N ARG A 75 1.58 1.74 -15.27
CA ARG A 75 1.86 1.92 -16.69
C ARG A 75 1.05 3.06 -17.25
N GLY A 76 1.71 4.00 -17.91
CA GLY A 76 1.04 5.14 -18.57
C GLY A 76 0.11 4.72 -19.71
N ASP A 77 0.35 3.55 -20.30
CA ASP A 77 -0.47 2.96 -21.37
C ASP A 77 -1.54 1.97 -20.88
N ALA A 78 -1.74 1.87 -19.57
CA ALA A 78 -2.67 0.89 -18.97
C ALA A 78 -4.10 0.96 -19.56
N ALA A 79 -4.56 2.17 -19.93
CA ALA A 79 -5.87 2.36 -20.54
C ALA A 79 -6.05 1.60 -21.88
N LEU A 80 -4.94 1.34 -22.61
CA LEU A 80 -4.96 0.64 -23.89
C LEU A 80 -5.10 -0.88 -23.74
N HIS A 81 -4.79 -1.41 -22.56
CA HIS A 81 -4.73 -2.84 -22.30
C HIS A 81 -5.92 -3.36 -21.49
N ARG A 82 -6.68 -2.47 -20.85
CA ARG A 82 -7.86 -2.84 -20.08
C ARG A 82 -9.04 -3.03 -21.01
N GLN A 83 -9.86 -4.04 -20.73
CA GLN A 83 -11.15 -4.17 -21.38
C GLN A 83 -12.03 -3.00 -20.90
N ASN A 84 -12.31 -2.08 -21.81
CA ASN A 84 -13.22 -0.98 -21.55
C ASN A 84 -14.62 -1.57 -21.35
N ARG A 85 -14.98 -1.87 -20.12
CA ARG A 85 -16.35 -2.25 -19.76
C ARG A 85 -17.19 -0.99 -19.97
N ALA A 86 -17.99 -1.02 -21.01
CA ALA A 86 -18.65 0.06 -21.72
C ALA A 86 -19.58 0.97 -20.90
N HIS A 87 -19.28 1.40 -19.72
CA HIS A 87 -20.13 2.32 -18.95
C HIS A 87 -19.38 3.22 -17.95
N THR A 88 -18.07 3.39 -18.08
CA THR A 88 -17.43 4.53 -17.43
C THR A 88 -17.44 5.70 -18.43
N PRO A 89 -18.27 6.74 -18.21
CA PRO A 89 -18.52 7.80 -19.21
C PRO A 89 -17.26 8.56 -19.64
N ASP A 90 -16.18 8.48 -18.88
CA ASP A 90 -15.07 9.42 -18.98
C ASP A 90 -13.73 8.79 -19.42
N GLY A 91 -13.69 7.51 -19.77
CA GLY A 91 -12.40 6.86 -20.08
C GLY A 91 -11.37 6.93 -18.94
N MET A 92 -11.80 7.36 -17.76
CA MET A 92 -10.95 7.47 -16.59
C MET A 92 -10.50 6.09 -16.12
N LEU A 93 -9.22 5.95 -15.84
CA LEU A 93 -8.71 4.75 -15.19
C LEU A 93 -9.44 4.58 -13.86
N PRO A 94 -9.96 3.38 -13.55
CA PRO A 94 -10.56 3.13 -12.25
C PRO A 94 -9.55 3.47 -11.16
N ALA A 95 -10.04 4.04 -10.06
CA ALA A 95 -9.21 4.32 -8.90
C ALA A 95 -8.47 3.04 -8.48
N ARG A 96 -7.19 3.17 -8.21
CA ARG A 96 -6.35 2.07 -7.71
C ARG A 96 -6.40 2.10 -6.18
N PRO A 97 -7.26 1.29 -5.55
CA PRO A 97 -7.48 1.38 -4.10
C PRO A 97 -6.20 1.14 -3.28
N LEU A 98 -5.29 0.30 -3.78
CA LEU A 98 -4.05 0.00 -3.07
C LEU A 98 -3.05 1.16 -3.02
N ASP A 99 -3.10 2.09 -3.96
CA ASP A 99 -2.22 3.27 -3.94
C ASP A 99 -2.47 4.11 -2.66
N ALA A 100 -3.70 4.09 -2.15
CA ALA A 100 -4.06 4.75 -0.90
C ALA A 100 -4.06 3.78 0.30
N VAL A 101 -4.54 2.55 0.13
CA VAL A 101 -4.78 1.60 1.24
C VAL A 101 -3.47 1.09 1.83
N LEU A 102 -2.53 0.59 1.02
CA LEU A 102 -1.29 0.01 1.54
C LEU A 102 -0.45 0.99 2.36
N PRO A 103 -0.21 2.24 1.91
CA PRO A 103 0.46 3.22 2.75
C PRO A 103 -0.24 3.44 4.09
N LEU A 104 -1.57 3.59 4.10
CA LEU A 104 -2.35 3.80 5.32
C LEU A 104 -2.33 2.60 6.28
N LEU A 105 -1.97 1.42 5.79
CA LEU A 105 -1.71 0.22 6.59
C LEU A 105 -0.26 0.15 7.11
N GLY A 106 0.54 1.18 6.90
CA GLY A 106 1.94 1.24 7.31
C GLY A 106 2.91 0.48 6.40
N VAL A 107 2.53 0.24 5.15
CA VAL A 107 3.35 -0.45 4.14
C VAL A 107 4.05 0.58 3.25
N PRO A 108 5.38 0.63 3.20
CA PRO A 108 6.08 1.45 2.22
C PRO A 108 5.86 0.91 0.81
N VAL A 109 5.55 1.79 -0.14
CA VAL A 109 5.27 1.42 -1.52
C VAL A 109 6.16 2.16 -2.51
N GLN A 110 6.33 1.57 -3.71
CA GLN A 110 6.93 2.23 -4.87
C GLN A 110 6.07 2.01 -6.11
N PHE A 111 6.05 2.97 -7.05
CA PHE A 111 5.22 2.91 -8.25
C PHE A 111 5.91 2.30 -9.48
N THR A 112 7.05 1.67 -9.25
CA THR A 112 7.82 0.90 -10.23
C THR A 112 7.86 -0.57 -9.81
N PRO A 113 8.21 -1.50 -10.71
CA PRO A 113 8.45 -2.90 -10.34
C PRO A 113 9.46 -3.02 -9.19
N ALA A 114 9.18 -3.94 -8.27
CA ALA A 114 10.01 -4.28 -7.11
C ALA A 114 10.25 -5.80 -7.04
N ALA A 115 10.99 -6.25 -6.04
CA ALA A 115 11.15 -7.68 -5.79
C ALA A 115 9.80 -8.35 -5.41
N THR A 116 8.93 -7.61 -4.70
CA THR A 116 7.55 -7.99 -4.44
C THR A 116 6.62 -6.95 -5.04
N ASN A 117 5.61 -7.41 -5.80
CA ASN A 117 4.66 -6.55 -6.51
C ASN A 117 3.22 -6.90 -6.14
N VAL A 118 2.32 -5.93 -6.30
CA VAL A 118 0.88 -6.14 -6.15
C VAL A 118 0.20 -5.71 -7.45
N LEU A 119 -0.56 -6.62 -8.04
CA LEU A 119 -1.35 -6.40 -9.25
C LEU A 119 -2.80 -6.77 -8.97
N LEU A 120 -3.73 -5.87 -9.26
CA LEU A 120 -5.15 -6.08 -9.00
C LEU A 120 -5.99 -5.98 -10.26
N GLY A 121 -7.05 -6.77 -10.29
CA GLY A 121 -8.03 -6.72 -11.37
C GLY A 121 -7.39 -6.87 -12.74
N ASP A 122 -7.72 -5.94 -13.63
CA ASP A 122 -7.21 -5.93 -15.00
C ASP A 122 -5.76 -5.41 -15.12
N ASP A 123 -5.07 -5.03 -14.04
CA ASP A 123 -3.68 -4.54 -14.10
C ASP A 123 -2.75 -5.57 -14.72
N VAL A 124 -3.00 -6.87 -14.48
CA VAL A 124 -2.20 -7.96 -15.07
C VAL A 124 -2.24 -7.98 -16.60
N LEU A 125 -3.32 -7.50 -17.22
CA LEU A 125 -3.48 -7.42 -18.68
C LEU A 125 -2.55 -6.38 -19.32
N CYS A 126 -2.00 -5.46 -18.51
CA CYS A 126 -1.07 -4.44 -18.97
C CYS A 126 0.36 -4.96 -19.19
N TYR A 127 0.65 -6.20 -18.79
CA TYR A 127 2.01 -6.76 -18.81
C TYR A 127 2.14 -7.89 -19.80
N LYS A 128 3.31 -7.98 -20.44
CA LYS A 128 3.66 -9.11 -21.30
C LYS A 128 3.93 -10.36 -20.44
N LYS A 129 3.80 -11.53 -21.04
CA LYS A 129 4.02 -12.82 -20.37
C LYS A 129 5.37 -12.89 -19.64
N ALA A 130 6.44 -12.41 -20.27
CA ALA A 130 7.78 -12.41 -19.66
C ALA A 130 7.88 -11.48 -18.43
N GLU A 131 7.16 -10.35 -18.42
CA GLU A 131 7.10 -9.44 -17.26
C GLU A 131 6.33 -10.10 -16.10
N LEU A 132 5.20 -10.77 -16.41
CA LEU A 132 4.43 -11.52 -15.41
C LEU A 132 5.24 -12.70 -14.84
N GLU A 133 6.01 -13.41 -15.67
CA GLU A 133 6.92 -14.46 -15.18
C GLU A 133 8.00 -13.89 -14.25
N ALA A 134 8.52 -12.69 -14.53
CA ALA A 134 9.47 -12.03 -13.64
C ALA A 134 8.84 -11.68 -12.29
N PHE A 135 7.60 -11.20 -12.26
CA PHE A 135 6.87 -10.98 -11.01
C PHE A 135 6.61 -12.28 -10.25
N LEU A 136 6.26 -13.36 -10.95
CA LEU A 136 6.03 -14.68 -10.36
C LEU A 136 7.31 -15.36 -9.84
N ARG A 137 8.50 -14.98 -10.33
CA ARG A 137 9.81 -15.39 -9.76
C ARG A 137 10.19 -14.65 -8.49
N GLY A 138 9.63 -13.48 -8.28
CA GLY A 138 9.76 -12.68 -7.06
C GLY A 138 8.62 -12.92 -6.11
N GLY A 139 8.09 -11.82 -5.54
CA GLY A 139 6.86 -11.79 -4.76
C GLY A 139 5.72 -11.20 -5.58
N LEU A 140 4.56 -11.84 -5.57
CA LEU A 140 3.37 -11.32 -6.25
C LEU A 140 2.13 -11.50 -5.37
N MET A 141 1.44 -10.39 -5.08
CA MET A 141 0.11 -10.40 -4.48
C MET A 141 -0.92 -9.99 -5.53
N VAL A 142 -2.01 -10.75 -5.63
CA VAL A 142 -3.09 -10.52 -6.60
C VAL A 142 -4.45 -10.68 -5.94
N ASP A 143 -5.46 -9.96 -6.44
CA ASP A 143 -6.85 -10.24 -6.10
C ASP A 143 -7.42 -11.37 -6.98
N ASN A 144 -8.68 -11.72 -6.73
CA ASN A 144 -9.36 -12.80 -7.47
C ASN A 144 -9.43 -12.53 -8.97
N ILE A 145 -9.70 -11.32 -9.40
CA ILE A 145 -9.84 -10.97 -10.82
C ILE A 145 -8.48 -11.12 -11.52
N ALA A 146 -7.42 -10.57 -10.94
CA ALA A 146 -6.07 -10.72 -11.45
C ALA A 146 -5.61 -12.19 -11.46
N ALA A 147 -5.96 -12.97 -10.43
CA ALA A 147 -5.66 -14.40 -10.37
C ALA A 147 -6.38 -15.19 -11.47
N GLU A 148 -7.66 -14.91 -11.74
CA GLU A 148 -8.42 -15.53 -12.82
C GLU A 148 -7.82 -15.21 -14.21
N HIS A 149 -7.37 -13.96 -14.42
CA HIS A 149 -6.66 -13.59 -15.65
C HIS A 149 -5.34 -14.35 -15.78
N LEU A 150 -4.52 -14.40 -14.74
CA LEU A 150 -3.26 -15.16 -14.76
C LEU A 150 -3.51 -16.65 -15.01
N TRP A 151 -4.55 -17.20 -14.41
CA TRP A 151 -4.98 -18.58 -14.63
C TRP A 151 -5.30 -18.84 -16.10
N ALA A 152 -6.11 -17.96 -16.71
CA ALA A 152 -6.48 -18.03 -18.12
C ALA A 152 -5.29 -17.84 -19.08
N MET A 153 -4.27 -17.07 -18.67
CA MET A 153 -3.01 -16.89 -19.43
C MET A 153 -2.05 -18.08 -19.34
N GLY A 154 -2.39 -19.14 -18.59
CA GLY A 154 -1.59 -20.35 -18.44
C GLY A 154 -0.61 -20.35 -17.27
N PHE A 155 -0.76 -19.42 -16.31
CA PHE A 155 0.06 -19.38 -15.10
C PHE A 155 -0.54 -20.20 -13.93
N ALA A 156 -1.60 -20.97 -14.17
CA ALA A 156 -2.28 -21.78 -13.17
C ALA A 156 -1.35 -22.57 -12.22
N PRO A 157 -0.29 -23.28 -12.69
CA PRO A 157 0.60 -24.04 -11.81
C PRO A 157 1.41 -23.18 -10.83
N LEU A 158 1.48 -21.87 -11.07
CA LEU A 158 2.28 -20.93 -10.27
C LEU A 158 1.47 -20.15 -9.22
N LEU A 159 0.13 -20.30 -9.21
CA LEU A 159 -0.74 -19.53 -8.31
C LEU A 159 -1.07 -20.25 -7.00
N GLY A 160 -0.87 -21.58 -6.94
CA GLY A 160 -1.20 -22.37 -5.76
C GLY A 160 -2.70 -22.53 -5.49
N CYS A 161 -3.55 -22.15 -6.45
CA CYS A 161 -4.99 -22.34 -6.37
C CYS A 161 -5.63 -22.38 -7.75
N ALA A 162 -6.88 -22.88 -7.80
CA ALA A 162 -7.71 -22.89 -9.00
C ALA A 162 -9.09 -22.29 -8.69
N PRO A 163 -9.67 -21.48 -9.60
CA PRO A 163 -11.06 -21.04 -9.46
C PRO A 163 -12.01 -22.23 -9.44
N ASP A 164 -12.88 -22.30 -8.44
CA ASP A 164 -13.88 -23.36 -8.23
C ASP A 164 -15.28 -22.77 -8.02
N GLY A 165 -15.60 -21.70 -8.70
CA GLY A 165 -16.88 -21.01 -8.65
C GLY A 165 -16.85 -19.67 -7.93
N ARG A 166 -18.02 -19.19 -7.52
CA ARG A 166 -18.22 -17.90 -6.85
C ARG A 166 -18.92 -18.07 -5.51
N ILE A 167 -18.71 -17.15 -4.60
CA ILE A 167 -19.47 -17.05 -3.36
C ILE A 167 -20.71 -16.19 -3.63
N GLU A 168 -21.90 -16.78 -3.50
CA GLU A 168 -23.16 -16.14 -3.87
C GLU A 168 -23.86 -15.40 -2.72
N GLY A 169 -23.44 -15.64 -1.48
CA GLY A 169 -24.05 -15.10 -0.27
C GLY A 169 -23.13 -14.19 0.56
N PRO A 170 -23.67 -13.60 1.63
CA PRO A 170 -22.89 -12.86 2.61
C PRO A 170 -21.78 -13.74 3.20
N CYS A 171 -20.63 -13.16 3.39
CA CYS A 171 -19.51 -13.85 4.01
C CYS A 171 -18.63 -12.88 4.81
N VAL A 172 -17.87 -13.46 5.72
CA VAL A 172 -16.85 -12.74 6.49
C VAL A 172 -15.51 -13.44 6.32
N GLU A 173 -14.44 -12.69 6.42
CA GLU A 173 -13.10 -13.24 6.41
C GLU A 173 -12.61 -13.47 7.83
N GLN A 174 -11.91 -14.56 8.08
CA GLN A 174 -11.26 -14.84 9.35
C GLN A 174 -9.78 -15.08 9.16
N ILE A 175 -8.95 -14.45 9.98
CA ILE A 175 -7.51 -14.73 10.03
C ILE A 175 -7.32 -16.14 10.62
N SER A 176 -6.85 -17.09 9.83
CA SER A 176 -6.63 -18.48 10.26
C SER A 176 -5.19 -18.74 10.70
N SER A 177 -4.21 -18.03 10.12
CA SER A 177 -2.80 -18.22 10.44
C SER A 177 -2.31 -17.28 11.54
N ALA A 178 -1.74 -17.84 12.61
CA ALA A 178 -1.06 -17.09 13.65
C ALA A 178 0.37 -16.63 13.25
N GLU A 179 0.90 -17.13 12.15
CA GLU A 179 2.28 -16.87 11.71
C GLU A 179 2.50 -15.39 11.38
N TYR A 180 1.54 -14.77 10.70
CA TYR A 180 1.68 -13.40 10.18
C TYR A 180 1.03 -12.31 11.04
N ALA A 181 0.09 -12.71 11.90
CA ALA A 181 -0.65 -11.77 12.73
C ALA A 181 -1.08 -12.43 14.06
N ARG A 182 -0.12 -12.93 14.84
CA ARG A 182 -0.34 -13.79 16.02
C ARG A 182 -1.47 -13.33 16.94
N GLN A 183 -1.46 -12.07 17.34
CA GLN A 183 -2.48 -11.51 18.25
C GLN A 183 -3.87 -11.33 17.62
N TRP A 184 -3.96 -11.48 16.29
CA TRP A 184 -5.18 -11.31 15.51
C TRP A 184 -5.72 -12.64 14.96
N ALA A 185 -5.08 -13.78 15.25
CA ALA A 185 -5.57 -15.09 14.83
C ALA A 185 -6.98 -15.33 15.40
N GLY A 186 -7.88 -15.82 14.56
CA GLY A 186 -9.29 -15.99 14.88
C GLY A 186 -10.17 -14.74 14.71
N THR A 187 -9.58 -13.55 14.50
CA THR A 187 -10.33 -12.30 14.29
C THR A 187 -11.08 -12.32 12.97
N LEU A 188 -12.33 -11.84 13.00
CA LEU A 188 -13.14 -11.64 11.81
C LEU A 188 -12.81 -10.28 11.17
N LEU A 189 -12.70 -10.30 9.86
CA LEU A 189 -12.46 -9.11 9.02
C LEU A 189 -13.65 -8.91 8.09
N CYS A 190 -14.03 -7.66 7.86
CA CYS A 190 -15.10 -7.33 6.91
C CYS A 190 -14.64 -7.59 5.47
N THR A 191 -15.47 -8.25 4.67
CA THR A 191 -15.27 -8.46 3.23
C THR A 191 -15.95 -7.40 2.37
N ASP A 192 -16.82 -6.57 2.98
CA ASP A 192 -17.67 -5.58 2.28
C ASP A 192 -18.47 -6.19 1.10
N TRP A 193 -19.06 -7.35 1.36
CA TRP A 193 -19.82 -8.14 0.38
C TRP A 193 -20.82 -7.31 -0.44
N GLU A 194 -21.56 -6.41 0.22
CA GLU A 194 -22.56 -5.58 -0.46
C GLU A 194 -21.94 -4.59 -1.43
N ALA A 195 -20.76 -4.04 -1.12
CA ALA A 195 -20.05 -3.15 -2.04
C ALA A 195 -19.49 -3.93 -3.22
N VAL A 196 -18.92 -5.12 -2.99
CA VAL A 196 -18.45 -6.03 -4.04
C VAL A 196 -19.57 -6.33 -5.02
N ARG A 197 -20.76 -6.71 -4.53
CA ARG A 197 -21.91 -7.05 -5.35
C ARG A 197 -22.47 -5.84 -6.13
N ARG A 198 -22.62 -4.69 -5.47
CA ARG A 198 -23.15 -3.47 -6.12
C ARG A 198 -22.28 -2.97 -7.26
N GLU A 199 -20.99 -3.18 -7.19
CA GLU A 199 -20.07 -2.79 -8.25
C GLU A 199 -19.91 -3.86 -9.35
N GLY A 200 -20.73 -4.91 -9.33
CA GLY A 200 -20.69 -6.00 -10.32
C GLY A 200 -19.43 -6.87 -10.20
N ALA A 201 -18.71 -6.78 -9.11
CA ALA A 201 -17.62 -7.67 -8.78
C ALA A 201 -18.12 -8.92 -8.03
N TRP A 202 -17.24 -9.86 -7.80
CA TRP A 202 -17.54 -11.13 -7.13
C TRP A 202 -16.41 -11.58 -6.22
N ILE A 203 -16.72 -12.50 -5.32
CA ILE A 203 -15.73 -13.24 -4.52
C ILE A 203 -15.55 -14.61 -5.17
N THR A 204 -14.33 -14.97 -5.51
CA THR A 204 -14.04 -16.26 -6.13
C THR A 204 -13.82 -17.31 -5.05
N ARG A 205 -14.53 -18.44 -5.18
CA ARG A 205 -14.19 -19.64 -4.42
C ARG A 205 -12.97 -20.27 -5.07
N PHE A 206 -11.88 -20.36 -4.32
CA PHE A 206 -10.66 -21.02 -4.78
C PHE A 206 -10.51 -22.38 -4.10
N ALA A 207 -10.10 -23.38 -4.88
CA ALA A 207 -9.56 -24.63 -4.37
C ALA A 207 -8.05 -24.47 -4.22
N ALA A 208 -7.52 -24.64 -3.01
CA ALA A 208 -6.09 -24.55 -2.74
C ALA A 208 -5.35 -25.78 -3.29
N ALA A 209 -4.21 -25.57 -3.92
CA ALA A 209 -3.34 -26.64 -4.41
C ALA A 209 -2.54 -27.28 -3.26
N ALA A 210 -1.99 -28.47 -3.51
CA ALA A 210 -1.08 -29.08 -2.56
C ALA A 210 0.14 -28.18 -2.30
N GLY A 211 0.49 -27.99 -1.04
CA GLY A 211 1.59 -27.10 -0.61
C GLY A 211 1.18 -25.62 -0.49
N ALA A 212 -0.01 -25.23 -0.88
CA ALA A 212 -0.52 -23.88 -0.64
C ALA A 212 -0.97 -23.75 0.83
N GLN A 213 -0.65 -22.60 1.41
CA GLN A 213 -0.99 -22.24 2.80
C GLN A 213 -2.21 -21.32 2.83
N GLU A 214 -3.25 -21.73 3.54
CA GLU A 214 -4.38 -20.86 3.84
C GLU A 214 -4.02 -19.90 4.97
N ILE A 215 -4.03 -18.61 4.68
CA ILE A 215 -3.74 -17.55 5.65
C ILE A 215 -5.02 -17.01 6.26
N CYS A 216 -6.06 -16.84 5.44
CA CYS A 216 -7.40 -16.44 5.86
C CYS A 216 -8.43 -17.35 5.19
N ARG A 217 -9.60 -17.48 5.83
CA ARG A 217 -10.72 -18.23 5.31
C ARG A 217 -11.98 -17.39 5.22
N LEU A 218 -12.85 -17.72 4.29
CA LEU A 218 -14.20 -17.20 4.19
C LEU A 218 -15.16 -18.10 4.99
N LEU A 219 -16.01 -17.45 5.75
CA LEU A 219 -17.08 -18.10 6.53
C LEU A 219 -18.41 -17.49 6.13
N ASP A 220 -19.49 -18.28 6.16
CA ASP A 220 -20.85 -17.79 5.99
C ASP A 220 -21.39 -17.14 7.30
N GLU A 221 -22.67 -16.77 7.29
CA GLU A 221 -23.36 -16.16 8.45
C GLU A 221 -23.42 -17.08 9.66
N GLU A 222 -23.46 -18.39 9.47
CA GLU A 222 -23.40 -19.43 10.49
C GLU A 222 -21.99 -19.81 10.91
N LYS A 223 -20.98 -19.08 10.40
CA LYS A 223 -19.54 -19.33 10.62
C LYS A 223 -19.06 -20.68 10.09
N GLN A 224 -19.74 -21.24 9.09
CA GLN A 224 -19.28 -22.43 8.40
C GLN A 224 -18.22 -22.03 7.34
N TYR A 225 -17.26 -22.91 7.16
CA TYR A 225 -16.21 -22.72 6.17
C TYR A 225 -16.75 -22.76 4.75
N LEU A 226 -16.39 -21.74 3.94
CA LEU A 226 -16.76 -21.66 2.54
C LEU A 226 -15.56 -21.94 1.61
N ALA A 227 -14.44 -21.25 1.84
CA ALA A 227 -13.25 -21.32 1.00
C ALA A 227 -12.06 -20.57 1.66
N PRO A 228 -10.84 -20.74 1.16
CA PRO A 228 -9.74 -19.84 1.49
C PRO A 228 -10.06 -18.40 1.05
N ALA A 229 -9.77 -17.41 1.92
CA ALA A 229 -9.88 -15.98 1.61
C ALA A 229 -8.55 -15.38 1.14
N LEU A 230 -7.44 -15.87 1.70
CA LEU A 230 -6.08 -15.49 1.35
C LEU A 230 -5.20 -16.74 1.37
N ILE A 231 -4.58 -17.00 0.24
CA ILE A 231 -3.70 -18.15 0.02
C ILE A 231 -2.28 -17.62 -0.21
N ARG A 232 -1.28 -18.27 0.39
CA ARG A 232 0.14 -18.08 0.11
C ARG A 232 0.72 -19.37 -0.49
N PHE A 233 1.49 -19.23 -1.54
CA PHE A 233 2.10 -20.35 -2.24
C PHE A 233 3.52 -20.01 -2.69
N GLU A 234 4.45 -20.93 -2.43
CA GLU A 234 5.79 -20.88 -3.00
C GLU A 234 5.80 -21.72 -4.29
N ASN A 235 6.00 -21.07 -5.42
CA ASN A 235 5.83 -21.70 -6.71
C ASN A 235 7.13 -22.34 -7.24
N ALA A 236 7.01 -23.12 -8.30
CA ALA A 236 8.14 -23.85 -8.91
C ALA A 236 9.24 -22.93 -9.49
N LEU A 237 9.01 -21.63 -9.61
CA LEU A 237 10.02 -20.64 -10.02
C LEU A 237 10.80 -20.08 -8.82
N GLY A 238 10.50 -20.52 -7.60
CA GLY A 238 11.08 -20.03 -6.34
C GLY A 238 10.47 -18.71 -5.86
N GLY A 239 9.41 -18.22 -6.49
CA GLY A 239 8.72 -17.02 -6.06
C GLY A 239 7.54 -17.31 -5.11
N ILE A 240 7.11 -16.29 -4.39
CA ILE A 240 5.98 -16.35 -3.46
C ILE A 240 4.77 -15.62 -4.06
N VAL A 241 3.65 -16.32 -4.18
CA VAL A 241 2.39 -15.76 -4.65
C VAL A 241 1.37 -15.72 -3.51
N CYS A 242 0.69 -14.59 -3.37
CA CYS A 242 -0.44 -14.42 -2.46
C CYS A 242 -1.69 -14.10 -3.27
N VAL A 243 -2.74 -14.90 -3.12
CA VAL A 243 -4.01 -14.75 -3.84
C VAL A 243 -5.12 -14.41 -2.86
N LEU A 244 -5.79 -13.29 -3.09
CA LEU A 244 -6.98 -12.85 -2.38
C LEU A 244 -8.23 -13.34 -3.10
N ALA A 245 -9.18 -13.89 -2.38
CA ALA A 245 -10.44 -14.38 -2.96
C ALA A 245 -11.43 -13.26 -3.34
N ALA A 246 -11.20 -12.06 -2.85
CA ALA A 246 -12.05 -10.88 -3.07
C ALA A 246 -11.24 -9.71 -3.65
N PRO A 247 -11.89 -8.80 -4.40
CA PRO A 247 -11.22 -7.59 -4.87
C PRO A 247 -10.91 -6.67 -3.69
N VAL A 248 -9.79 -5.97 -3.80
CA VAL A 248 -9.39 -4.98 -2.78
C VAL A 248 -10.28 -3.76 -2.86
N ARG A 249 -10.84 -3.37 -1.73
CA ARG A 249 -11.69 -2.19 -1.56
C ARG A 249 -11.14 -1.30 -0.45
N THR A 250 -11.36 0.00 -0.56
CA THR A 250 -10.92 0.95 0.48
C THR A 250 -11.65 0.72 1.81
N LEU A 251 -12.97 0.52 1.76
CA LEU A 251 -13.77 0.17 2.92
C LEU A 251 -13.51 -1.27 3.36
N GLY A 252 -13.48 -1.50 4.66
CA GLY A 252 -13.19 -2.82 5.24
C GLY A 252 -11.71 -3.21 5.26
N TRP A 253 -10.86 -2.55 4.47
CA TRP A 253 -9.42 -2.82 4.45
C TRP A 253 -8.65 -2.01 5.49
N LEU A 254 -9.13 -0.83 5.87
CA LEU A 254 -8.47 0.06 6.84
C LEU A 254 -8.80 -0.36 8.27
N CYS A 255 -8.33 -1.54 8.70
CA CYS A 255 -8.48 -2.01 10.06
C CYS A 255 -7.14 -2.57 10.60
N ARG A 256 -7.00 -2.57 11.93
CA ARG A 256 -5.75 -2.98 12.61
C ARG A 256 -5.39 -4.44 12.34
N GLY A 257 -6.36 -5.34 12.31
CA GLY A 257 -6.13 -6.76 12.02
C GLY A 257 -5.58 -6.98 10.61
N ARG A 258 -6.18 -6.31 9.61
CA ARG A 258 -5.70 -6.35 8.22
C ARG A 258 -4.30 -5.75 8.09
N ALA A 259 -4.06 -4.61 8.74
CA ALA A 259 -2.75 -3.98 8.74
C ALA A 259 -1.66 -4.89 9.31
N ALA A 260 -1.91 -5.53 10.46
CA ALA A 260 -0.98 -6.46 11.07
C ALA A 260 -0.71 -7.68 10.16
N LEU A 261 -1.78 -8.26 9.61
CA LEU A 261 -1.71 -9.38 8.69
C LEU A 261 -0.86 -9.08 7.45
N LEU A 262 -1.17 -7.99 6.76
CA LEU A 262 -0.46 -7.62 5.53
C LEU A 262 0.99 -7.26 5.78
N ARG A 263 1.29 -6.51 6.85
CA ARG A 263 2.69 -6.22 7.21
C ARG A 263 3.47 -7.50 7.53
N GLY A 264 2.88 -8.40 8.32
CA GLY A 264 3.51 -9.69 8.63
C GLY A 264 3.76 -10.55 7.39
N LEU A 265 2.75 -10.66 6.53
CA LEU A 265 2.84 -11.42 5.28
C LEU A 265 3.87 -10.82 4.32
N LEU A 266 3.80 -9.51 4.07
CA LEU A 266 4.70 -8.83 3.13
C LEU A 266 6.16 -8.82 3.60
N ARG A 267 6.44 -8.71 4.92
CA ARG A 267 7.81 -8.85 5.44
C ARG A 267 8.45 -10.18 5.09
N GLY A 268 7.66 -11.25 5.00
CA GLY A 268 8.13 -12.57 4.59
C GLY A 268 8.29 -12.76 3.07
N MET A 269 7.97 -11.74 2.27
CA MET A 269 8.09 -11.81 0.81
C MET A 269 9.45 -11.29 0.31
N PRO A 270 9.88 -11.70 -0.89
CA PRO A 270 11.18 -11.31 -1.46
C PRO A 270 11.41 -9.79 -1.45
N GLY A 271 12.56 -9.36 -0.94
CA GLY A 271 12.99 -7.96 -0.92
C GLY A 271 12.23 -7.03 0.03
N CYS A 272 11.39 -7.57 0.92
CA CYS A 272 10.60 -6.77 1.84
C CYS A 272 11.12 -6.75 3.28
N ALA A 273 12.03 -7.66 3.67
CA ALA A 273 12.48 -7.81 5.05
C ALA A 273 13.11 -6.52 5.63
N GLU A 274 13.85 -5.78 4.81
CA GLU A 274 14.56 -4.55 5.19
C GLU A 274 13.72 -3.28 5.06
N LEU A 275 12.47 -3.39 4.59
CA LEU A 275 11.62 -2.23 4.42
C LEU A 275 11.10 -1.70 5.78
N PRO A 276 11.00 -0.38 5.96
CA PRO A 276 10.53 0.23 7.19
C PRO A 276 8.99 0.18 7.29
N PHE A 277 8.43 -1.01 7.51
CA PHE A 277 7.00 -1.15 7.81
C PHE A 277 6.68 -0.42 9.12
N VAL A 278 5.66 0.42 9.10
CA VAL A 278 5.26 1.21 10.26
C VAL A 278 4.13 0.51 11.02
N GLU A 279 4.34 0.32 12.31
CA GLU A 279 3.33 -0.14 13.26
C GLU A 279 2.85 1.04 14.12
N GLY A 280 1.90 0.82 15.00
CA GLY A 280 1.36 1.82 15.91
C GLY A 280 -0.05 2.23 15.57
N ASP A 281 -0.34 3.54 15.57
CA ASP A 281 -1.67 4.04 15.32
C ASP A 281 -2.07 3.93 13.85
N ALA A 282 -3.37 4.00 13.59
CA ALA A 282 -3.91 3.94 12.23
C ALA A 282 -3.59 5.20 11.42
N ASN A 283 -3.69 5.10 10.10
CA ASN A 283 -3.52 6.20 9.14
C ASN A 283 -2.11 6.79 9.07
N LEU A 284 -1.10 6.02 9.45
CA LEU A 284 0.31 6.38 9.28
C LEU A 284 0.86 5.80 7.97
N ALA A 285 1.20 6.68 7.03
CA ALA A 285 1.71 6.28 5.72
C ALA A 285 3.23 6.54 5.62
N PRO A 286 4.06 5.49 5.43
CA PRO A 286 5.49 5.64 5.19
C PRO A 286 5.80 5.84 3.70
N PHE A 287 6.77 6.73 3.42
CA PHE A 287 7.43 6.88 2.12
C PHE A 287 8.93 6.72 2.35
N TYR A 288 9.54 5.73 1.74
CA TYR A 288 10.93 5.42 1.97
C TYR A 288 11.77 5.56 0.71
N TYR A 289 12.90 6.21 0.83
CA TYR A 289 13.89 6.40 -0.22
C TYR A 289 15.25 5.95 0.25
N GLU A 290 16.05 5.38 -0.63
CA GLU A 290 17.38 4.87 -0.35
C GLU A 290 18.36 5.28 -1.45
N ASP A 291 19.56 5.68 -1.06
CA ASP A 291 20.67 5.88 -2.01
C ASP A 291 21.52 4.61 -2.16
N ALA A 292 22.48 4.67 -3.08
CA ALA A 292 23.36 3.54 -3.38
C ALA A 292 24.29 3.16 -2.19
N GLN A 293 24.44 4.03 -1.19
CA GLN A 293 25.25 3.82 0.00
C GLN A 293 24.44 3.32 1.20
N GLY A 294 23.13 3.11 1.03
CA GLY A 294 22.22 2.68 2.09
C GLY A 294 21.73 3.80 3.00
N GLY A 295 22.05 5.06 2.68
CA GLY A 295 21.48 6.22 3.34
C GLY A 295 20.03 6.42 2.93
N GLY A 296 19.12 6.52 3.93
CA GLY A 296 17.69 6.60 3.66
C GLY A 296 17.06 7.93 4.04
N LEU A 297 15.89 8.18 3.42
CA LEU A 297 14.93 9.20 3.81
C LEU A 297 13.61 8.50 4.06
N LEU A 298 13.07 8.63 5.27
CA LEU A 298 11.73 8.16 5.64
C LEU A 298 10.83 9.36 5.86
N GLY A 299 9.80 9.50 5.02
CA GLY A 299 8.68 10.40 5.28
C GLY A 299 7.56 9.65 6.00
N LEU A 300 7.13 10.12 7.15
CA LEU A 300 5.95 9.61 7.85
C LEU A 300 4.82 10.63 7.75
N VAL A 301 3.69 10.19 7.26
CA VAL A 301 2.49 11.01 7.08
C VAL A 301 1.41 10.54 8.04
N ASN A 302 0.92 11.44 8.89
CA ASN A 302 -0.31 11.21 9.66
C ASN A 302 -1.50 11.80 8.88
N CYS A 303 -2.29 10.93 8.29
CA CYS A 303 -3.53 11.31 7.60
C CYS A 303 -4.74 11.38 8.54
N GLY A 304 -4.56 11.04 9.82
CA GLY A 304 -5.61 11.08 10.85
C GLY A 304 -5.86 12.49 11.42
N LEU A 305 -6.93 12.61 12.17
CA LEU A 305 -7.33 13.84 12.86
C LEU A 305 -6.86 13.90 14.33
N ASP A 306 -6.17 12.87 14.79
CA ASP A 306 -5.62 12.76 16.13
C ASP A 306 -4.08 12.65 16.07
N ASP A 307 -3.42 12.94 17.20
CA ASP A 307 -2.01 12.64 17.36
C ASP A 307 -1.77 11.14 17.17
N ALA A 308 -0.72 10.78 16.43
CA ALA A 308 -0.40 9.41 16.15
C ALA A 308 1.02 9.05 16.60
N ARG A 309 1.19 7.83 17.11
CA ARG A 309 2.48 7.25 17.47
C ARG A 309 2.85 6.18 16.44
N ALA A 310 4.00 6.36 15.83
CA ALA A 310 4.60 5.36 14.96
C ALA A 310 5.56 4.45 15.75
N VAL A 311 5.61 3.19 15.38
CA VAL A 311 6.58 2.20 15.84
C VAL A 311 7.24 1.60 14.61
N LEU A 312 8.55 1.62 14.57
CA LEU A 312 9.35 1.04 13.49
C LEU A 312 9.97 -0.28 13.92
N PRO A 313 10.34 -1.14 12.97
CA PRO A 313 11.10 -2.34 13.26
C PRO A 313 12.41 -2.02 14.00
N ASP A 314 12.82 -2.93 14.89
CA ASP A 314 14.09 -2.84 15.58
C ASP A 314 15.25 -2.72 14.57
N GLY A 315 16.22 -1.88 14.92
CA GLY A 315 17.45 -1.73 14.13
C GLY A 315 17.48 -0.53 13.18
N LEU A 316 16.40 0.23 13.05
CA LEU A 316 16.39 1.46 12.26
C LEU A 316 16.61 2.67 13.17
N ARG A 317 17.78 3.30 13.05
CA ARG A 317 18.06 4.57 13.74
C ARG A 317 17.58 5.73 12.90
N LEU A 318 16.83 6.64 13.49
CA LEU A 318 16.27 7.80 12.85
C LEU A 318 16.80 9.10 13.46
N GLU A 319 17.06 10.05 12.59
CA GLU A 319 17.32 11.45 12.94
C GLU A 319 16.32 12.33 12.19
N ASN A 320 15.79 13.36 12.83
CA ASN A 320 14.96 14.35 12.16
C ASN A 320 15.78 14.97 11.01
N ALA A 321 15.25 14.87 9.79
CA ALA A 321 15.98 15.29 8.60
C ALA A 321 16.16 16.80 8.47
N LEU A 322 15.38 17.60 9.21
CA LEU A 322 15.41 19.07 9.14
C LEU A 322 16.38 19.68 10.16
N ASP A 323 16.51 19.11 11.36
CA ASP A 323 17.29 19.69 12.45
C ASP A 323 18.34 18.74 13.08
N GLY A 324 18.37 17.46 12.64
CA GLY A 324 19.33 16.46 13.12
C GLY A 324 19.10 15.97 14.54
N THR A 325 17.95 16.29 15.16
CA THR A 325 17.61 15.82 16.50
C THR A 325 17.18 14.35 16.49
N ASP A 326 17.34 13.69 17.65
CA ASP A 326 16.86 12.31 17.83
C ASP A 326 15.34 12.22 17.62
N ALA A 327 14.90 11.22 16.89
CA ALA A 327 13.51 11.08 16.45
C ALA A 327 12.58 10.40 17.47
N GLU A 328 13.09 9.92 18.57
CA GLU A 328 12.27 9.22 19.57
C GLU A 328 11.67 10.16 20.64
N PRO A 329 10.40 9.99 21.04
CA PRO A 329 9.41 9.08 20.47
C PRO A 329 8.80 9.60 19.15
N LEU A 330 8.49 8.68 18.24
CA LEU A 330 7.90 9.00 16.93
C LEU A 330 6.42 9.40 17.08
N ARG A 331 6.18 10.68 17.34
CA ARG A 331 4.82 11.25 17.42
C ARG A 331 4.58 12.24 16.28
N LEU A 332 3.43 12.12 15.66
CA LEU A 332 2.98 12.99 14.57
C LEU A 332 1.68 13.65 14.97
N SER A 333 1.62 14.96 14.84
CA SER A 333 0.39 15.72 15.01
C SER A 333 -0.64 15.37 13.92
N PRO A 334 -1.92 15.71 14.11
CA PRO A 334 -2.94 15.53 13.09
C PRO A 334 -2.56 16.18 11.76
N VAL A 335 -2.91 15.53 10.65
CA VAL A 335 -2.75 16.09 9.28
C VAL A 335 -1.35 16.64 9.08
N SER A 336 -0.32 15.85 9.38
CA SER A 336 1.07 16.30 9.37
C SER A 336 2.02 15.31 8.69
N VAL A 337 3.20 15.82 8.33
CA VAL A 337 4.31 15.03 7.77
C VAL A 337 5.57 15.32 8.58
N LYS A 338 6.34 14.27 8.86
CA LYS A 338 7.69 14.38 9.39
C LYS A 338 8.68 13.63 8.52
N PHE A 339 9.90 14.11 8.49
CA PHE A 339 10.97 13.59 7.64
C PHE A 339 12.15 13.16 8.48
N TYR A 340 12.64 11.95 8.25
CA TYR A 340 13.72 11.35 9.00
C TYR A 340 14.82 10.85 8.08
N ARG A 341 16.07 11.07 8.44
CA ARG A 341 17.20 10.34 7.86
C ARG A 341 17.29 8.99 8.54
N THR A 342 17.48 7.94 7.76
CA THR A 342 17.80 6.62 8.28
C THR A 342 19.29 6.40 8.16
N CYS A 343 19.94 6.06 9.29
CA CYS A 343 21.34 5.67 9.30
C CYS A 343 21.38 4.14 9.35
N PRO A 344 22.15 3.47 8.46
CA PRO A 344 22.37 2.05 8.60
C PRO A 344 23.02 1.82 9.96
N GLN A 345 22.46 0.90 10.75
CA GLN A 345 23.18 0.46 11.94
C GLN A 345 24.50 -0.16 11.46
N GLN A 346 25.61 0.39 11.97
CA GLN A 346 26.87 -0.35 11.88
C GLN A 346 26.61 -1.74 12.44
N ARG A 347 26.68 -2.76 11.58
CA ARG A 347 26.65 -4.16 12.03
C ARG A 347 27.71 -4.27 13.10
N ARG A 348 27.32 -4.32 14.38
CA ARG A 348 28.23 -4.72 15.45
C ARG A 348 28.72 -6.09 15.06
N ASN A 349 29.96 -6.17 14.69
CA ASN A 349 30.61 -7.46 14.46
C ASN A 349 30.38 -8.29 15.72
N LYS A 350 29.86 -9.52 15.55
CA LYS A 350 29.65 -10.47 16.66
C LYS A 350 30.96 -10.87 17.36
N GLU A 351 32.09 -10.29 16.96
CA GLU A 351 33.43 -10.55 17.48
C GLU A 351 33.78 -9.64 18.70
N ASP A 352 32.95 -8.64 19.04
CA ASP A 352 33.21 -7.73 20.16
C ASP A 352 32.37 -8.05 21.41
N MET A 353 31.93 -9.30 21.59
CA MET A 353 31.42 -9.71 22.92
C MET A 353 32.56 -10.41 23.71
N PRO A 354 32.87 -9.85 24.91
CA PRO A 354 33.90 -10.39 25.77
C PRO A 354 33.56 -11.78 26.31
#